data_e0217a69151d7165f6dc9a601e1018f0
#
_entry.id   e0217a69151d7165f6dc9a601e1018f0
#
_cell.length_a   1.000
_cell.length_b   1.000
_cell.length_c   1.000
_cell.angle_alpha   90.00
_cell.angle_beta   90.00
_cell.angle_gamma   90.00
#
_symmetry.space_group_name_H-M   'P 1'
#
loop_
_entity.id
_entity.type
_entity.pdbx_description
1 polymer ?
#
loop_
_entity_poly.entity_id
_entity_poly.type
_entity_poly.pdbx_seq_one_letter_code
_entity_poly.pdbx_strand_id
1 'polypeptide(L)'
;MSWRVRYSPAARDDLKRLYGFLLEHDTVAARRALAAIIKGAELLREFPFACRKLDPKNPLSRELLVSFSVSGYAMQYEIEDEHTITILAVRHQREDDYH
;
A
#
# COMPACT_ATOMS: atom_id res chain seq x y z
N MET A 1 -3.86 9.98 -18.37
CA MET A 1 -3.74 8.54 -18.59
C MET A 1 -3.61 7.82 -17.27
N SER A 2 -4.25 6.66 -17.19
CA SER A 2 -4.27 5.89 -15.96
C SER A 2 -3.08 4.92 -15.92
N TRP A 3 -2.45 4.81 -14.76
CA TRP A 3 -1.33 3.91 -14.53
C TRP A 3 -1.84 2.53 -14.17
N ARG A 4 -1.09 1.49 -14.54
CA ARG A 4 -1.40 0.13 -14.12
C ARG A 4 -0.75 -0.14 -12.76
N VAL A 5 -1.54 -0.59 -11.79
CA VAL A 5 -1.06 -0.90 -10.45
C VAL A 5 -0.96 -2.41 -10.29
N ARG A 6 0.22 -2.88 -9.93
CA ARG A 6 0.52 -4.30 -9.68
C ARG A 6 0.94 -4.48 -8.22
N TYR A 7 0.76 -5.69 -7.73
CA TYR A 7 1.24 -6.07 -6.40
C TYR A 7 2.32 -7.12 -6.56
N SER A 8 3.47 -6.91 -5.92
CA SER A 8 4.52 -7.91 -5.88
C SER A 8 4.08 -9.12 -5.05
N PRO A 9 4.74 -10.28 -5.17
CA PRO A 9 4.44 -11.41 -4.30
C PRO A 9 4.57 -11.07 -2.82
N ALA A 10 5.58 -10.29 -2.44
CA ALA A 10 5.76 -9.86 -1.06
C ALA A 10 4.60 -8.99 -0.58
N ALA A 11 4.12 -8.07 -1.42
CA ALA A 11 2.98 -7.23 -1.08
C ALA A 11 1.71 -8.05 -0.91
N ARG A 12 1.52 -9.05 -1.76
CA ARG A 12 0.37 -9.97 -1.64
C ARG A 12 0.42 -10.75 -0.34
N ASP A 13 1.60 -11.21 0.05
CA ASP A 13 1.78 -11.92 1.32
C ASP A 13 1.50 -10.99 2.50
N ASP A 14 1.93 -9.74 2.41
CA ASP A 14 1.63 -8.73 3.42
C ASP A 14 0.12 -8.54 3.58
N LEU A 15 -0.61 -8.44 2.47
CA LEU A 15 -2.06 -8.28 2.51
C LEU A 15 -2.74 -9.48 3.14
N LYS A 16 -2.29 -10.68 2.80
CA LYS A 16 -2.83 -11.91 3.42
C LYS A 16 -2.60 -11.92 4.91
N ARG A 17 -1.39 -11.56 5.34
CA ARG A 17 -1.03 -11.52 6.76
C ARG A 17 -1.89 -10.50 7.51
N LEU A 18 -2.01 -9.30 6.99
CA LEU A 18 -2.78 -8.23 7.63
C LEU A 18 -4.27 -8.56 7.67
N TYR A 19 -4.81 -9.06 6.57
CA TYR A 19 -6.21 -9.42 6.49
C TYR A 19 -6.52 -10.61 7.43
N GLY A 20 -5.67 -11.62 7.43
CA GLY A 20 -5.83 -12.79 8.30
C GLY A 20 -5.80 -12.42 9.77
N PHE A 21 -4.90 -11.53 10.17
CA PHE A 21 -4.85 -11.04 11.54
C PHE A 21 -6.17 -10.38 11.95
N LEU A 22 -6.71 -9.52 11.09
CA LEU A 22 -7.95 -8.83 11.39
C LEU A 22 -9.16 -9.77 11.40
N LEU A 23 -9.18 -10.77 10.51
CA LEU A 23 -10.27 -11.75 10.47
C LEU A 23 -10.44 -12.50 11.79
N GLU A 24 -9.33 -12.74 12.51
CA GLU A 24 -9.38 -13.43 13.80
C GLU A 24 -10.04 -12.59 14.88
N HIS A 25 -10.11 -11.28 14.70
CA HIS A 25 -10.60 -10.35 15.71
C HIS A 25 -11.93 -9.70 15.32
N ASP A 26 -12.07 -9.28 14.05
CA ASP A 26 -13.22 -8.52 13.60
C ASP A 26 -13.35 -8.62 12.08
N THR A 27 -14.32 -9.41 11.63
CA THR A 27 -14.55 -9.63 10.19
C THR A 27 -14.91 -8.34 9.45
N VAL A 28 -15.68 -7.47 10.09
CA VAL A 28 -16.09 -6.20 9.48
C VAL A 28 -14.88 -5.30 9.33
N ALA A 29 -14.04 -5.19 10.36
CA ALA A 29 -12.83 -4.39 10.30
C ALA A 29 -11.89 -4.91 9.21
N ALA A 30 -11.77 -6.23 9.07
CA ALA A 30 -10.92 -6.82 8.04
C ALA A 30 -11.34 -6.39 6.63
N ARG A 31 -12.63 -6.44 6.35
CA ARG A 31 -13.16 -6.03 5.04
C ARG A 31 -12.96 -4.54 4.80
N ARG A 32 -13.19 -3.72 5.81
CA ARG A 32 -13.02 -2.27 5.70
C ARG A 32 -11.56 -1.89 5.48
N ALA A 33 -10.65 -2.55 6.20
CA ALA A 33 -9.23 -2.30 6.04
C ALA A 33 -8.77 -2.65 4.62
N LEU A 34 -9.16 -3.80 4.11
CA LEU A 34 -8.81 -4.21 2.76
C LEU A 34 -9.37 -3.22 1.72
N ALA A 35 -10.63 -2.81 1.90
CA ALA A 35 -11.26 -1.83 1.01
C ALA A 35 -10.51 -0.51 1.02
N ALA A 36 -10.05 -0.04 2.19
CA ALA A 36 -9.30 1.20 2.31
C ALA A 36 -7.96 1.10 1.58
N ILE A 37 -7.27 -0.02 1.71
CA ILE A 37 -5.99 -0.26 1.03
C ILE A 37 -6.19 -0.27 -0.49
N ILE A 38 -7.20 -0.98 -0.97
CA ILE A 38 -7.49 -1.06 -2.41
C ILE A 38 -7.85 0.32 -2.95
N LYS A 39 -8.67 1.08 -2.22
CA LYS A 39 -9.04 2.43 -2.63
C LYS A 39 -7.82 3.35 -2.69
N GLY A 40 -6.91 3.22 -1.72
CA GLY A 40 -5.67 3.98 -1.74
C GLY A 40 -4.82 3.63 -2.96
N ALA A 41 -4.69 2.34 -3.26
CA ALA A 41 -3.95 1.89 -4.44
C ALA A 41 -4.55 2.43 -5.73
N GLU A 42 -5.88 2.54 -5.80
CA GLU A 42 -6.55 3.10 -6.99
C GLU A 42 -6.19 4.57 -7.22
N LEU A 43 -5.92 5.33 -6.17
CA LEU A 43 -5.47 6.71 -6.33
C LEU A 43 -4.13 6.80 -7.06
N LEU A 44 -3.29 5.80 -6.93
CA LEU A 44 -1.99 5.78 -7.59
C LEU A 44 -2.11 5.67 -9.12
N ARG A 45 -3.25 5.19 -9.61
CA ARG A 45 -3.49 5.12 -11.06
C ARG A 45 -3.56 6.51 -11.71
N GLU A 46 -3.88 7.52 -10.92
CA GLU A 46 -4.01 8.89 -11.39
C GLU A 46 -2.87 9.79 -10.89
N PHE A 47 -2.37 9.53 -9.66
CA PHE A 47 -1.46 10.44 -8.98
C PHE A 47 -0.25 9.73 -8.38
N PRO A 48 0.55 9.01 -9.18
CA PRO A 48 1.66 8.23 -8.63
C PRO A 48 2.78 9.08 -8.03
N PHE A 49 2.90 10.35 -8.45
CA PHE A 49 3.94 11.25 -7.96
C PHE A 49 3.48 12.14 -6.81
N ALA A 50 2.22 12.00 -6.36
CA ALA A 50 1.69 12.83 -5.29
C ALA A 50 2.13 12.39 -3.89
N CYS A 51 2.61 11.16 -3.73
CA CYS A 51 3.01 10.63 -2.44
C CYS A 51 4.46 10.91 -2.14
N ARG A 52 4.83 10.80 -0.85
CA ARG A 52 6.17 11.16 -0.42
C ARG A 52 7.22 10.17 -0.92
N LYS A 53 8.43 10.67 -1.12
CA LYS A 53 9.58 9.83 -1.44
C LYS A 53 10.04 9.08 -0.21
N LEU A 54 10.40 7.81 -0.38
CA LEU A 54 11.02 7.03 0.69
C LEU A 54 12.51 7.31 0.77
N ASP A 55 13.13 7.54 -0.37
CA ASP A 55 14.54 7.82 -0.47
C ASP A 55 14.73 9.10 -1.28
N PRO A 56 15.34 10.15 -0.72
CA PRO A 56 15.58 11.40 -1.46
C PRO A 56 16.37 11.19 -2.75
N LYS A 57 17.16 10.13 -2.83
CA LYS A 57 17.98 9.82 -4.00
C LYS A 57 17.25 9.01 -5.05
N ASN A 58 16.06 8.47 -4.71
CA ASN A 58 15.29 7.67 -5.65
C ASN A 58 13.84 8.19 -5.72
N PRO A 59 13.58 9.14 -6.63
CA PRO A 59 12.24 9.74 -6.73
C PRO A 59 11.15 8.76 -7.20
N LEU A 60 11.53 7.58 -7.68
CA LEU A 60 10.58 6.58 -8.15
C LEU A 60 10.13 5.63 -7.05
N SER A 61 10.80 5.65 -5.89
CA SER A 61 10.40 4.85 -4.73
C SER A 61 9.61 5.74 -3.77
N ARG A 62 8.34 5.39 -3.55
CA ARG A 62 7.42 6.25 -2.80
C ARG A 62 6.60 5.46 -1.79
N GLU A 63 5.93 6.18 -0.91
CA GLU A 63 5.10 5.59 0.12
C GLU A 63 3.75 6.29 0.18
N LEU A 64 2.68 5.50 0.12
CA LEU A 64 1.33 5.97 0.33
C LEU A 64 0.86 5.60 1.73
N LEU A 65 0.37 6.59 2.47
CA LEU A 65 -0.23 6.35 3.78
C LEU A 65 -1.75 6.26 3.62
N VAL A 66 -2.32 5.20 4.16
CA VAL A 66 -3.75 4.95 4.11
C VAL A 66 -4.31 5.01 5.53
N SER A 67 -5.17 6.00 5.79
CA SER A 67 -5.80 6.13 7.10
C SER A 67 -6.84 5.04 7.31
N PHE A 68 -6.82 4.45 8.49
CA PHE A 68 -7.82 3.46 8.89
C PHE A 68 -7.89 3.40 10.41
N SER A 69 -9.08 3.68 10.97
CA SER A 69 -9.27 3.70 12.42
C SER A 69 -8.32 4.71 13.07
N VAL A 70 -7.69 4.38 14.20
CA VAL A 70 -6.78 5.29 14.93
C VAL A 70 -5.37 5.30 14.34
N SER A 71 -5.10 4.46 13.37
CA SER A 71 -3.79 4.45 12.71
C SER A 71 -3.99 4.24 11.21
N GLY A 72 -3.39 3.24 10.60
CA GLY A 72 -3.57 2.98 9.19
C GLY A 72 -2.48 2.10 8.65
N TYR A 73 -2.30 2.16 7.34
CA TYR A 73 -1.36 1.32 6.62
C TYR A 73 -0.41 2.18 5.80
N ALA A 74 0.76 1.66 5.55
CA ALA A 74 1.74 2.28 4.67
C ALA A 74 2.04 1.31 3.54
N MET A 75 1.98 1.81 2.31
CA MET A 75 2.28 1.02 1.13
C MET A 75 3.51 1.61 0.45
N GLN A 76 4.57 0.82 0.37
CA GLN A 76 5.74 1.15 -0.42
C GLN A 76 5.48 0.74 -1.86
N TYR A 77 5.71 1.65 -2.79
CA TYR A 77 5.56 1.33 -4.20
C TYR A 77 6.68 1.95 -5.01
N GLU A 78 6.87 1.43 -6.20
CA GLU A 78 7.87 1.91 -7.13
C GLU A 78 7.21 2.20 -8.48
N ILE A 79 7.57 3.34 -9.06
CA ILE A 79 7.14 3.71 -10.40
C ILE A 79 8.16 3.09 -11.35
N GLU A 80 7.77 2.02 -12.04
CA GLU A 80 8.71 1.23 -12.82
C GLU A 80 8.96 1.79 -14.22
N ASP A 81 7.92 2.34 -14.84
CA ASP A 81 8.01 2.94 -16.16
C ASP A 81 6.88 3.96 -16.31
N GLU A 82 6.60 4.38 -17.53
CA GLU A 82 5.58 5.38 -17.82
C GLU A 82 4.15 4.87 -17.63
N HIS A 83 3.98 3.58 -17.41
CA HIS A 83 2.65 2.97 -17.37
C HIS A 83 2.41 2.07 -16.17
N THR A 84 3.44 1.72 -15.42
CA THR A 84 3.35 0.66 -14.42
C THR A 84 3.88 1.09 -13.06
N ILE A 85 3.08 0.83 -12.03
CA ILE A 85 3.44 1.00 -10.62
C ILE A 85 3.37 -0.38 -9.98
N THR A 86 4.38 -0.73 -9.18
CA THR A 86 4.38 -1.98 -8.43
C THR A 86 4.39 -1.69 -6.94
N ILE A 87 3.37 -2.18 -6.23
CA ILE A 87 3.33 -2.11 -4.77
C ILE A 87 4.22 -3.23 -4.26
N LEU A 88 5.24 -2.86 -3.49
CA LEU A 88 6.29 -3.77 -3.04
C LEU A 88 6.07 -4.30 -1.64
N ALA A 89 5.43 -3.52 -0.78
CA ALA A 89 5.20 -3.89 0.61
C ALA A 89 4.00 -3.15 1.16
N VAL A 90 3.30 -3.80 2.10
CA VAL A 90 2.19 -3.19 2.84
C VAL A 90 2.42 -3.51 4.32
N ARG A 91 2.38 -2.50 5.16
CA ARG A 91 2.52 -2.69 6.60
C ARG A 91 1.52 -1.83 7.35
N HIS A 92 1.24 -2.23 8.58
CA HIS A 92 0.53 -1.38 9.51
C HIS A 92 1.46 -0.24 9.93
N GLN A 93 0.93 0.96 10.11
CA GLN A 93 1.76 2.12 10.44
C GLN A 93 2.52 1.98 11.76
N ARG A 94 2.08 1.07 12.64
CA ARG A 94 2.74 0.81 13.91
C ARG A 94 3.86 -0.22 13.83
N GLU A 95 4.03 -0.86 12.67
CA GLU A 95 5.17 -1.75 12.46
C GLU A 95 6.43 -0.91 12.26
N ASP A 96 7.55 -1.38 12.81
CA ASP A 96 8.77 -0.58 12.85
C ASP A 96 9.40 -0.37 11.48
N ASP A 97 9.36 -1.38 10.62
CA ASP A 97 9.97 -1.26 9.31
C ASP A 97 9.35 -2.25 8.32
N TYR A 98 9.78 -2.14 7.07
CA TYR A 98 9.39 -3.06 6.02
C TYR A 98 10.25 -4.33 6.08
N HIS A 99 9.68 -5.44 5.63
CA HIS A 99 10.40 -6.72 5.54
C HIS A 99 11.52 -6.72 4.52
#